data_7b7d024ac710c93f497028d1cd9c0daa
#
_entry.id   7b7d024ac710c93f497028d1cd9c0daa
#
_cell.length_a   1.000
_cell.length_b   1.000
_cell.length_c   1.000
_cell.angle_alpha   90.00
_cell.angle_beta   90.00
_cell.angle_gamma   90.00
#
_symmetry.space_group_name_H-M   'P 1'
#
loop_
_entity.id
_entity.type
_entity.pdbx_description
1 polymer ?
#
loop_
_entity_poly.entity_id
_entity_poly.type
_entity_poly.pdbx_seq_one_letter_code
_entity_poly.pdbx_strand_id
1 'polypeptide(L)'
;AKSACWIEEKESPSLNLVYLPHLDYGLQKYGPGAPEMTAEYESIDKVTCDLIDFLEKRGIEVLVLSEYGISRVSRPVHLNRIFRKRGWLQVKNELGLETLDCGGCKAFAVADHQIAHVYVNDTSIADEVREVVLAADGVEEIRESSDLWGEGIAADRGGDFVAVSD
;
A
#
# COMPACT_ATOMS: atom_id res chain seq x y z
N ALA A 1 -2.44 -21.66 -5.95
CA ALA A 1 -3.48 -22.60 -6.39
C ALA A 1 -3.20 -24.05 -5.98
N LYS A 2 -2.12 -24.70 -6.44
CA LYS A 2 -1.85 -26.13 -6.12
C LYS A 2 -1.85 -26.45 -4.63
N SER A 3 -1.25 -25.59 -3.79
CA SER A 3 -1.26 -25.78 -2.33
C SER A 3 -2.68 -25.69 -1.75
N ALA A 4 -3.53 -24.77 -2.27
CA ALA A 4 -4.91 -24.65 -1.86
C ALA A 4 -5.72 -25.92 -2.20
N CYS A 5 -5.53 -26.46 -3.41
CA CYS A 5 -6.17 -27.74 -3.79
C CYS A 5 -5.72 -28.89 -2.87
N TRP A 6 -4.44 -28.98 -2.56
CA TRP A 6 -3.91 -30.01 -1.66
C TRP A 6 -4.46 -29.87 -0.23
N ILE A 7 -4.53 -28.64 0.30
CA ILE A 7 -5.12 -28.37 1.64
C ILE A 7 -6.60 -28.77 1.65
N GLU A 8 -7.33 -28.41 0.60
CA GLU A 8 -8.75 -28.80 0.49
C GLU A 8 -8.94 -30.31 0.49
N GLU A 9 -8.12 -31.05 -0.25
CA GLU A 9 -8.19 -32.50 -0.32
C GLU A 9 -7.82 -33.22 0.99
N LYS A 10 -6.96 -32.60 1.79
CA LYS A 10 -6.43 -33.23 3.02
C LYS A 10 -7.18 -32.82 4.27
N GLU A 11 -7.55 -31.56 4.36
CA GLU A 11 -8.01 -30.94 5.61
C GLU A 11 -9.49 -30.50 5.54
N SER A 12 -10.05 -30.31 4.34
CA SER A 12 -11.42 -29.84 4.10
C SER A 12 -11.82 -28.69 5.03
N PRO A 13 -11.10 -27.53 5.00
CA PRO A 13 -11.32 -26.46 5.94
C PRO A 13 -12.69 -25.79 5.70
N SER A 14 -13.30 -25.24 6.75
CA SER A 14 -14.57 -24.49 6.64
C SER A 14 -14.42 -23.17 5.87
N LEU A 15 -13.22 -22.61 5.82
CA LEU A 15 -12.86 -21.41 5.05
C LEU A 15 -11.42 -21.56 4.55
N ASN A 16 -11.23 -21.31 3.25
CA ASN A 16 -9.91 -21.33 2.63
C ASN A 16 -9.63 -19.94 2.00
N LEU A 17 -8.65 -19.22 2.51
CA LEU A 17 -8.21 -17.93 1.98
C LEU A 17 -6.99 -18.16 1.08
N VAL A 18 -7.13 -17.81 -0.20
CA VAL A 18 -6.10 -18.01 -1.21
C VAL A 18 -5.66 -16.67 -1.77
N TYR A 19 -4.39 -16.32 -1.57
CA TYR A 19 -3.78 -15.11 -2.12
C TYR A 19 -3.00 -15.42 -3.39
N LEU A 20 -3.31 -14.68 -4.46
CA LEU A 20 -2.68 -14.83 -5.78
C LEU A 20 -2.01 -13.49 -6.19
N PRO A 21 -0.76 -13.22 -5.78
CA PRO A 21 -0.08 -11.94 -6.00
C PRO A 21 0.50 -11.77 -7.41
N HIS A 22 0.17 -12.66 -8.34
CA HIS A 22 0.81 -12.76 -9.65
C HIS A 22 0.86 -11.45 -10.44
N LEU A 23 -0.26 -10.72 -10.49
CA LEU A 23 -0.36 -9.50 -11.29
C LEU A 23 0.41 -8.31 -10.71
N ASP A 24 0.65 -8.31 -9.41
CA ASP A 24 1.25 -7.20 -8.71
C ASP A 24 2.64 -6.84 -9.29
N TYR A 25 3.48 -7.84 -9.51
CA TYR A 25 4.83 -7.64 -10.05
C TYR A 25 4.85 -7.08 -11.47
N GLY A 26 4.03 -7.65 -12.35
CA GLY A 26 3.95 -7.21 -13.74
C GLY A 26 3.36 -5.81 -13.86
N LEU A 27 2.27 -5.55 -13.16
CA LEU A 27 1.58 -4.26 -13.18
C LEU A 27 2.45 -3.13 -12.61
N GLN A 28 3.19 -3.38 -11.52
CA GLN A 28 4.11 -2.38 -10.97
C GLN A 28 5.29 -2.10 -11.92
N LYS A 29 5.76 -3.10 -12.65
CA LYS A 29 6.92 -2.97 -13.54
C LYS A 29 6.58 -2.31 -14.87
N TYR A 30 5.49 -2.74 -15.49
CA TYR A 30 5.13 -2.35 -16.86
C TYR A 30 3.96 -1.37 -16.91
N GLY A 31 3.16 -1.32 -15.87
CA GLY A 31 1.92 -0.55 -15.80
C GLY A 31 0.72 -1.24 -16.45
N PRO A 32 -0.49 -0.84 -16.08
CA PRO A 32 -1.71 -1.36 -16.69
C PRO A 32 -1.78 -0.96 -18.17
N GLY A 33 -2.24 -1.89 -19.01
CA GLY A 33 -2.35 -1.69 -20.46
C GLY A 33 -1.04 -1.88 -21.24
N ALA A 34 0.05 -2.27 -20.61
CA ALA A 34 1.27 -2.65 -21.31
C ALA A 34 1.08 -3.97 -22.06
N PRO A 35 1.59 -4.11 -23.29
CA PRO A 35 1.46 -5.36 -24.09
C PRO A 35 1.98 -6.60 -23.37
N GLU A 36 3.02 -6.42 -22.54
CA GLU A 36 3.63 -7.48 -21.73
C GLU A 36 2.65 -8.09 -20.72
N MET A 37 1.62 -7.33 -20.32
CA MET A 37 0.63 -7.78 -19.36
C MET A 37 -0.38 -8.79 -19.93
N THR A 38 -0.53 -8.88 -21.25
CA THR A 38 -1.50 -9.81 -21.86
C THR A 38 -1.23 -11.26 -21.44
N ALA A 39 0.00 -11.71 -21.55
CA ALA A 39 0.39 -13.07 -21.14
C ALA A 39 0.24 -13.30 -19.62
N GLU A 40 0.48 -12.27 -18.82
CA GLU A 40 0.30 -12.32 -17.35
C GLU A 40 -1.18 -12.46 -16.98
N TYR A 41 -2.06 -11.71 -17.65
CA TYR A 41 -3.51 -11.86 -17.47
C TYR A 41 -4.02 -13.23 -17.86
N GLU A 42 -3.63 -13.74 -19.03
CA GLU A 42 -4.00 -15.08 -19.48
C GLU A 42 -3.50 -16.18 -18.52
N SER A 43 -2.30 -16.00 -17.99
CA SER A 43 -1.69 -16.96 -17.05
C SER A 43 -2.45 -17.01 -15.73
N ILE A 44 -2.78 -15.86 -15.13
CA ILE A 44 -3.50 -15.83 -13.85
C ILE A 44 -4.95 -16.24 -14.02
N ASP A 45 -5.58 -15.84 -15.11
CA ASP A 45 -6.95 -16.23 -15.45
C ASP A 45 -7.07 -17.77 -15.50
N LYS A 46 -6.16 -18.42 -16.23
CA LYS A 46 -6.12 -19.89 -16.27
C LYS A 46 -5.96 -20.51 -14.89
N VAL A 47 -5.02 -20.02 -14.08
CA VAL A 47 -4.78 -20.55 -12.73
C VAL A 47 -5.99 -20.37 -11.82
N THR A 48 -6.67 -19.22 -11.95
CA THR A 48 -7.86 -18.91 -11.16
C THR A 48 -9.04 -19.76 -11.60
N CYS A 49 -9.28 -19.89 -12.91
CA CYS A 49 -10.35 -20.74 -13.43
C CYS A 49 -10.14 -22.22 -13.04
N ASP A 50 -8.90 -22.75 -13.19
CA ASP A 50 -8.60 -24.12 -12.77
C ASP A 50 -8.87 -24.35 -11.28
N LEU A 51 -8.61 -23.33 -10.42
CA LEU A 51 -8.88 -23.42 -8.98
C LEU A 51 -10.38 -23.34 -8.68
N ILE A 52 -11.11 -22.42 -9.32
CA ILE A 52 -12.56 -22.28 -9.19
C ILE A 52 -13.23 -23.60 -9.58
N ASP A 53 -12.92 -24.13 -10.75
CA ASP A 53 -13.45 -25.41 -11.25
C ASP A 53 -13.20 -26.57 -10.28
N PHE A 54 -12.03 -26.61 -9.66
CA PHE A 54 -11.67 -27.62 -8.67
C PHE A 54 -12.53 -27.53 -7.41
N LEU A 55 -12.81 -26.31 -6.92
CA LEU A 55 -13.58 -26.05 -5.72
C LEU A 55 -15.09 -26.24 -5.95
N GLU A 56 -15.63 -25.70 -7.04
CA GLU A 56 -17.04 -25.80 -7.38
C GLU A 56 -17.49 -27.26 -7.60
N LYS A 57 -16.66 -28.11 -8.23
CA LYS A 57 -16.90 -29.57 -8.36
C LYS A 57 -17.03 -30.29 -7.00
N ARG A 58 -16.60 -29.67 -5.92
CA ARG A 58 -16.71 -30.13 -4.55
C ARG A 58 -17.86 -29.47 -3.77
N GLY A 59 -18.64 -28.62 -4.43
CA GLY A 59 -19.74 -27.88 -3.82
C GLY A 59 -19.30 -26.72 -2.93
N ILE A 60 -18.08 -26.23 -3.13
CA ILE A 60 -17.52 -25.11 -2.37
C ILE A 60 -17.86 -23.82 -3.09
N GLU A 61 -18.44 -22.86 -2.38
CA GLU A 61 -18.72 -21.53 -2.89
C GLU A 61 -17.42 -20.71 -2.96
N VAL A 62 -17.20 -20.03 -4.08
CA VAL A 62 -15.97 -19.25 -4.34
C VAL A 62 -16.31 -17.78 -4.45
N LEU A 63 -15.60 -16.95 -3.69
CA LEU A 63 -15.64 -15.49 -3.79
C LEU A 63 -14.29 -14.99 -4.27
N VAL A 64 -14.27 -14.29 -5.42
CA VAL A 64 -13.07 -13.65 -5.97
C VAL A 64 -13.08 -12.17 -5.64
N LEU A 65 -12.02 -11.69 -5.02
CA LEU A 65 -11.87 -10.30 -4.59
C LEU A 65 -10.59 -9.70 -5.16
N SER A 66 -10.60 -8.38 -5.34
CA SER A 66 -9.40 -7.58 -5.52
C SER A 66 -9.25 -6.64 -4.33
N GLU A 67 -8.07 -6.62 -3.72
CA GLU A 67 -7.74 -5.75 -2.59
C GLU A 67 -7.57 -4.29 -3.06
N TYR A 68 -6.96 -4.09 -4.23
CA TYR A 68 -6.71 -2.78 -4.84
C TYR A 68 -6.61 -2.90 -6.36
N GLY A 69 -6.62 -1.75 -7.03
CA GLY A 69 -6.25 -1.63 -8.44
C GLY A 69 -4.90 -0.94 -8.59
N ILE A 70 -4.30 -1.07 -9.78
CA ILE A 70 -3.06 -0.36 -10.13
C ILE A 70 -3.36 0.56 -11.30
N SER A 71 -3.06 1.85 -11.12
CA SER A 71 -3.17 2.87 -12.15
C SER A 71 -1.78 3.32 -12.60
N ARG A 72 -1.74 4.00 -13.75
CA ARG A 72 -0.48 4.55 -14.26
C ARG A 72 -0.05 5.73 -13.40
N VAL A 73 1.21 5.73 -12.97
CA VAL A 73 1.85 6.84 -12.26
C VAL A 73 3.00 7.38 -13.08
N SER A 74 3.35 8.65 -12.87
CA SER A 74 4.38 9.35 -13.66
C SER A 74 5.59 9.75 -12.85
N ARG A 75 5.44 10.02 -11.56
CA ARG A 75 6.53 10.56 -10.72
C ARG A 75 6.31 10.26 -9.23
N PRO A 76 7.40 10.16 -8.45
CA PRO A 76 7.30 10.05 -7.00
C PRO A 76 7.22 11.44 -6.33
N VAL A 77 6.47 11.53 -5.24
CA VAL A 77 6.47 12.68 -4.32
C VAL A 77 7.34 12.36 -3.11
N HIS A 78 8.39 13.15 -2.88
CA HIS A 78 9.39 12.87 -1.84
C HIS A 78 9.21 13.77 -0.60
N LEU A 79 8.16 13.57 0.19
CA LEU A 79 7.88 14.38 1.38
C LEU A 79 9.05 14.39 2.37
N ASN A 80 9.68 13.26 2.63
CA ASN A 80 10.82 13.19 3.53
C ASN A 80 12.04 13.99 3.07
N ARG A 81 12.24 14.18 1.75
CA ARG A 81 13.28 15.09 1.25
C ARG A 81 12.95 16.55 1.52
N ILE A 82 11.66 16.92 1.48
CA ILE A 82 11.19 18.26 1.82
C ILE A 82 11.40 18.49 3.32
N PHE A 83 11.02 17.56 4.17
CA PHE A 83 11.19 17.63 5.61
C PHE A 83 12.66 17.70 6.03
N ARG A 84 13.53 16.92 5.37
CA ARG A 84 14.98 16.98 5.61
C ARG A 84 15.57 18.36 5.29
N LYS A 85 15.17 18.98 4.17
CA LYS A 85 15.61 20.33 3.79
C LYS A 85 15.19 21.40 4.80
N ARG A 86 14.09 21.18 5.53
CA ARG A 86 13.60 22.07 6.60
C ARG A 86 14.18 21.76 7.97
N GLY A 87 15.02 20.73 8.08
CA GLY A 87 15.61 20.31 9.36
C GLY A 87 14.62 19.61 10.30
N TRP A 88 13.52 19.09 9.77
CA TRP A 88 12.52 18.36 10.54
C TRP A 88 12.78 16.85 10.62
N LEU A 89 13.52 16.30 9.65
CA LEU A 89 13.82 14.88 9.55
C LEU A 89 15.23 14.58 10.05
N GLN A 90 15.35 13.55 10.89
CA GLN A 90 16.60 13.02 11.41
C GLN A 90 16.87 11.63 10.82
N VAL A 91 18.17 11.34 10.65
CA VAL A 91 18.62 10.02 10.21
C VAL A 91 19.70 9.51 11.15
N LYS A 92 19.76 8.19 11.32
CA LYS A 92 20.85 7.47 11.96
C LYS A 92 21.74 6.86 10.88
N ASN A 93 23.03 6.79 11.15
CA ASN A 93 23.96 6.04 10.29
C ASN A 93 24.17 4.66 10.91
N GLU A 94 23.66 3.62 10.26
CA GLU A 94 23.78 2.25 10.67
C GLU A 94 24.50 1.44 9.59
N LEU A 95 25.67 0.92 9.91
CA LEU A 95 26.50 0.14 8.99
C LEU A 95 26.79 0.85 7.65
N GLY A 96 26.93 2.18 7.68
CA GLY A 96 27.21 2.98 6.48
C GLY A 96 25.96 3.35 5.67
N LEU A 97 24.76 3.01 6.15
CA LEU A 97 23.48 3.37 5.53
C LEU A 97 22.72 4.37 6.41
N GLU A 98 22.08 5.35 5.78
CA GLU A 98 21.15 6.24 6.47
C GLU A 98 19.82 5.54 6.68
N THR A 99 19.38 5.43 7.92
CA THR A 99 18.06 4.95 8.32
C THR A 99 17.27 6.08 8.97
N LEU A 100 15.95 6.08 8.80
CA LEU A 100 15.08 7.09 9.40
C LEU A 100 15.07 6.93 10.94
N ASP A 101 15.34 8.03 11.64
CA ASP A 101 15.16 8.09 13.10
C ASP A 101 13.80 8.72 13.42
N CYS A 102 12.75 7.90 13.41
CA CYS A 102 11.38 8.38 13.66
C CYS A 102 11.25 9.17 14.97
N GLY A 103 11.91 8.72 16.04
CA GLY A 103 11.83 9.38 17.34
C GLY A 103 12.60 10.70 17.43
N GLY A 104 13.64 10.86 16.63
CA GLY A 104 14.44 12.10 16.55
C GLY A 104 13.87 13.13 15.58
N CYS A 105 12.93 12.75 14.71
CA CYS A 105 12.29 13.67 13.78
C CYS A 105 11.34 14.64 14.48
N LYS A 106 11.23 15.88 13.99
CA LYS A 106 10.12 16.78 14.30
C LYS A 106 8.87 16.38 13.49
N ALA A 107 9.08 16.01 12.22
CA ALA A 107 8.07 15.42 11.35
C ALA A 107 8.72 14.46 10.35
N PHE A 108 7.97 13.41 9.98
CA PHE A 108 8.36 12.45 8.94
C PHE A 108 7.12 11.88 8.25
N ALA A 109 7.30 11.29 7.07
CA ALA A 109 6.25 10.64 6.32
C ALA A 109 6.59 9.17 6.04
N VAL A 110 5.58 8.32 6.07
CA VAL A 110 5.65 6.92 5.63
C VAL A 110 4.72 6.77 4.44
N ALA A 111 5.30 6.61 3.27
CA ALA A 111 4.56 6.46 2.02
C ALA A 111 4.06 5.02 1.86
N ASP A 112 2.81 4.93 1.39
CA ASP A 112 2.18 3.68 1.00
C ASP A 112 1.39 3.92 -0.31
N HIS A 113 2.03 3.61 -1.44
CA HIS A 113 1.49 3.82 -2.79
C HIS A 113 1.07 5.28 -3.03
N GLN A 114 -0.21 5.56 -3.23
CA GLN A 114 -0.77 6.89 -3.52
C GLN A 114 -1.02 7.75 -2.28
N ILE A 115 -0.74 7.22 -1.09
CA ILE A 115 -0.89 7.95 0.16
C ILE A 115 0.42 8.01 0.94
N ALA A 116 0.50 8.95 1.87
CA ALA A 116 1.56 8.97 2.86
C ALA A 116 0.99 9.36 4.23
N HIS A 117 1.24 8.52 5.23
CA HIS A 117 0.99 8.89 6.63
C HIS A 117 2.05 9.89 7.08
N VAL A 118 1.64 11.04 7.56
CA VAL A 118 2.52 12.08 8.07
C VAL A 118 2.42 12.13 9.59
N TYR A 119 3.57 12.04 10.24
CA TYR A 119 3.72 12.04 11.70
C TYR A 119 4.40 13.34 12.10
N VAL A 120 3.86 14.04 13.09
CA VAL A 120 4.34 15.33 13.60
C VAL A 120 4.65 15.21 15.10
N ASN A 121 5.90 14.87 15.43
CA ASN A 121 6.31 14.74 16.83
C ASN A 121 6.41 16.10 17.55
N ASP A 122 6.76 17.15 16.81
CA ASP A 122 6.78 18.54 17.34
C ASP A 122 5.49 19.24 16.92
N THR A 123 4.49 19.20 17.79
CA THR A 123 3.16 19.75 17.51
C THR A 123 3.17 21.28 17.28
N SER A 124 4.25 21.98 17.68
CA SER A 124 4.37 23.42 17.45
C SER A 124 4.54 23.79 15.98
N ILE A 125 4.91 22.83 15.12
CA ILE A 125 5.06 23.03 13.67
C ILE A 125 3.95 22.35 12.85
N ALA A 126 2.89 21.83 13.49
CA ALA A 126 1.89 21.01 12.80
C ALA A 126 1.22 21.73 11.62
N ASP A 127 0.85 22.99 11.80
CA ASP A 127 0.22 23.78 10.73
C ASP A 127 1.21 24.05 9.58
N GLU A 128 2.48 24.35 9.91
CA GLU A 128 3.52 24.55 8.88
C GLU A 128 3.78 23.26 8.10
N VAL A 129 3.76 22.10 8.76
CA VAL A 129 3.91 20.79 8.10
C VAL A 129 2.75 20.55 7.12
N ARG A 130 1.51 20.85 7.53
CA ARG A 130 0.32 20.73 6.64
C ARG A 130 0.44 21.63 5.42
N GLU A 131 0.77 22.88 5.61
CA GLU A 131 0.96 23.83 4.49
C GLU A 131 2.01 23.36 3.50
N VAL A 132 3.13 22.87 4.02
CA VAL A 132 4.24 22.38 3.20
C VAL A 132 3.89 21.10 2.45
N VAL A 133 3.16 20.20 3.06
CA VAL A 133 2.69 18.96 2.41
C VAL A 133 1.68 19.28 1.32
N LEU A 134 0.70 20.13 1.61
CA LEU A 134 -0.32 20.53 0.64
C LEU A 134 0.26 21.33 -0.54
N ALA A 135 1.34 22.09 -0.32
CA ALA A 135 2.04 22.82 -1.38
C ALA A 135 3.02 21.94 -2.18
N ALA A 136 3.22 20.69 -1.80
CA ALA A 136 4.11 19.80 -2.52
C ALA A 136 3.47 19.36 -3.84
N ASP A 137 4.23 19.56 -4.93
CA ASP A 137 3.80 19.19 -6.27
C ASP A 137 3.52 17.67 -6.36
N GLY A 138 2.27 17.28 -6.70
CA GLY A 138 1.78 15.91 -6.74
C GLY A 138 1.03 15.49 -5.46
N VAL A 139 0.74 16.40 -4.54
CA VAL A 139 -0.20 16.18 -3.44
C VAL A 139 -1.50 16.89 -3.79
N GLU A 140 -2.60 16.14 -3.84
CA GLU A 140 -3.92 16.65 -4.16
C GLU A 140 -4.63 17.20 -2.90
N GLU A 141 -4.59 16.40 -1.82
CA GLU A 141 -5.29 16.76 -0.59
C GLU A 141 -4.58 16.23 0.66
N ILE A 142 -5.01 16.74 1.80
CA ILE A 142 -4.69 16.22 3.14
C ILE A 142 -5.99 15.81 3.80
N ARG A 143 -5.98 14.63 4.45
CA ARG A 143 -7.09 14.14 5.28
C ARG A 143 -6.62 13.88 6.69
N GLU A 144 -7.42 14.30 7.66
CA GLU A 144 -7.17 13.95 9.05
C GLU A 144 -7.32 12.42 9.23
N SER A 145 -6.45 11.82 10.01
CA SER A 145 -6.51 10.37 10.24
C SER A 145 -7.83 9.93 10.87
N SER A 146 -8.44 10.76 11.72
CA SER A 146 -9.76 10.52 12.31
C SER A 146 -10.86 10.34 11.26
N ASP A 147 -10.77 11.05 10.15
CA ASP A 147 -11.81 11.06 9.11
C ASP A 147 -11.74 9.82 8.20
N LEU A 148 -10.57 9.16 8.15
CA LEU A 148 -10.33 8.02 7.27
C LEU A 148 -10.73 6.68 7.89
N TRP A 149 -10.63 6.57 9.21
CA TRP A 149 -10.67 5.25 9.86
C TRP A 149 -11.99 4.93 10.55
N GLY A 150 -12.93 5.86 10.63
CA GLY A 150 -14.19 5.65 11.35
C GLY A 150 -14.00 5.21 12.81
N GLU A 151 -15.07 5.07 13.53
CA GLU A 151 -15.02 4.60 14.92
C GLU A 151 -14.51 3.13 14.98
N GLY A 152 -13.38 2.91 15.64
CA GLY A 152 -12.90 1.57 16.00
C GLY A 152 -11.73 1.03 15.19
N ILE A 153 -11.21 1.73 14.19
CA ILE A 153 -9.96 1.37 13.54
C ILE A 153 -8.86 2.28 14.08
N ALA A 154 -7.77 1.66 14.53
CA ALA A 154 -6.56 2.20 15.15
C ALA A 154 -6.09 3.59 14.65
N ALA A 155 -6.87 4.64 14.89
CA ALA A 155 -6.47 6.03 14.66
C ALA A 155 -5.17 6.38 15.40
N ASP A 156 -4.85 5.64 16.46
CA ASP A 156 -3.61 5.73 17.23
C ASP A 156 -2.36 5.17 16.52
N ARG A 157 -2.54 4.45 15.42
CA ARG A 157 -1.43 3.87 14.63
C ARG A 157 -1.19 4.59 13.30
N GLY A 158 -2.14 5.37 12.83
CA GLY A 158 -2.00 6.21 11.66
C GLY A 158 -1.09 7.42 11.95
N GLY A 159 -0.69 8.14 10.90
CA GLY A 159 -0.08 9.46 11.07
C GLY A 159 -1.07 10.45 11.65
N ASP A 160 -0.63 11.64 11.99
CA ASP A 160 -1.51 12.73 12.41
C ASP A 160 -2.46 13.14 11.29
N PHE A 161 -2.00 13.03 10.06
CA PHE A 161 -2.82 13.17 8.86
C PHE A 161 -2.25 12.35 7.70
N VAL A 162 -3.04 12.20 6.64
CA VAL A 162 -2.68 11.47 5.43
C VAL A 162 -2.63 12.44 4.25
N ALA A 163 -1.51 12.44 3.54
CA ALA A 163 -1.39 13.10 2.24
C ALA A 163 -1.83 12.14 1.14
N VAL A 164 -2.62 12.62 0.20
CA VAL A 164 -3.11 11.87 -0.96
C VAL A 164 -2.51 12.48 -2.22
N SER A 165 -1.97 11.64 -3.11
CA SER A 165 -1.41 12.11 -4.40
C SER A 165 -2.49 12.31 -5.44
N ASP A 166 -2.19 13.19 -6.42
CA ASP A 166 -2.98 13.41 -7.63
C ASP A 166 -3.03 12.18 -8.58
#